data_9ac5b32fc44ffa6cbc1cb97ce454c6f3
#
_entry.id   9ac5b32fc44ffa6cbc1cb97ce454c6f3
#
_cell.length_a   1.000
_cell.length_b   1.000
_cell.length_c   1.000
_cell.angle_alpha   90.00
_cell.angle_beta   90.00
_cell.angle_gamma   90.00
#
_symmetry.space_group_name_H-M   'P 1'
#
loop_
_entity.id
_entity.type
_entity.pdbx_description
1 polymer ?
#
loop_
_entity_poly.entity_id
_entity_poly.type
_entity_poly.pdbx_seq_one_letter_code
_entity_poly.pdbx_strand_id
1 'polypeptide(L)'
;MCFRNSIQCLNYSSFRNNHAYYEDPVDFYAQRENVISWTSKISGLVRKNQPNEAVGLFKKMLENEERPNYVTVLSVIRAVGALDCEGMIRVVHALVIKMGFESEVSVLTALLGCYSMYDMGIVWKLFYRIPSKDVVLWSAMVSACVRNGQYFEALEFFRDMQCHGVQPNHVSIVSVLPACADLGVLSLGKQIHGFSIKSVFYCLRNVQNSLVDMYAKCRNLEASIRVFKVIWKKDTISWRTIIRGCIENECPKKALSIFLKMRLSCFEPNETIIRDIVVASSQAEEHKFGLAFHCYILKGGFLAFVSVGTVLMQMYSKFGEESSARTIFDQLNHIDLIAWSVMISVYAQGRNPHNAFDTLKQMQSMNEKPNEITFVSLLQACSSIGSQELGESIHAHVIKVGYSMNAYLQSTLIDLYCKFGRIKQGKALFDEIPTKDLICWSSMIKGYGMNGCGTEALKTLSNMLDCGVKPNDIVFISVLSACGQCGLEYEGRSWFHSMAAKYGITPKLPHYACMVDLLSRRGKIEEALEFVRKMPVKPDKRIWGTLLACCRSTHGSIEIAEFVIEQLVALDPHNTSHYVFLSDLYAEHGRCEGVERLAKLMDEKELRKTLGAA
;
A
#
# COMPACT_ATOMS: atom_id res chain seq x y z
N MET A 1 -29.39 -17.88 -13.55
CA MET A 1 -30.41 -18.25 -14.58
C MET A 1 -31.79 -18.49 -13.98
N CYS A 2 -31.96 -19.21 -12.87
CA CYS A 2 -33.28 -19.48 -12.26
C CYS A 2 -34.09 -18.25 -11.82
N PHE A 3 -33.46 -17.16 -11.40
CA PHE A 3 -34.18 -15.96 -10.92
C PHE A 3 -34.79 -15.13 -12.06
N ARG A 4 -34.18 -15.12 -13.24
CA ARG A 4 -34.67 -14.40 -14.44
C ARG A 4 -35.99 -15.01 -14.99
N ASN A 5 -36.11 -16.33 -14.96
CA ASN A 5 -37.29 -17.02 -15.52
C ASN A 5 -38.52 -16.90 -14.62
N SER A 6 -38.36 -16.78 -13.29
CA SER A 6 -39.50 -16.64 -12.35
C SER A 6 -40.16 -15.24 -12.39
N ILE A 7 -39.44 -14.22 -12.87
CA ILE A 7 -39.98 -12.85 -12.99
C ILE A 7 -40.64 -12.60 -14.33
N GLN A 8 -40.22 -13.32 -15.39
CA GLN A 8 -40.87 -13.25 -16.72
C GLN A 8 -42.26 -13.86 -16.76
N CYS A 9 -42.60 -14.78 -15.82
CA CYS A 9 -43.92 -15.44 -15.76
C CYS A 9 -45.00 -14.64 -15.01
N LEU A 10 -44.68 -13.49 -14.40
CA LEU A 10 -45.69 -12.62 -13.81
C LEU A 10 -46.32 -11.71 -14.87
N ASN A 11 -47.19 -12.27 -15.73
CA ASN A 11 -48.04 -11.49 -16.61
C ASN A 11 -49.09 -10.71 -15.80
N TYR A 12 -48.91 -9.42 -15.67
CA TYR A 12 -49.77 -8.48 -14.93
C TYR A 12 -51.10 -8.15 -15.69
N SER A 13 -51.46 -8.90 -16.71
CA SER A 13 -52.72 -8.69 -17.44
C SER A 13 -53.97 -9.20 -16.72
N SER A 14 -53.83 -9.99 -15.64
CA SER A 14 -54.97 -10.56 -14.90
C SER A 14 -55.48 -9.73 -13.72
N PHE A 15 -54.94 -8.53 -13.48
CA PHE A 15 -55.35 -7.70 -12.33
C PHE A 15 -56.34 -6.57 -12.66
N ARG A 16 -56.98 -6.59 -13.83
CA ARG A 16 -58.14 -5.72 -14.11
C ARG A 16 -59.37 -6.57 -14.27
N ASN A 17 -60.39 -6.33 -13.42
CA ASN A 17 -61.74 -6.85 -13.41
C ASN A 17 -61.93 -8.22 -12.72
N ASN A 18 -62.36 -8.16 -11.49
CA ASN A 18 -63.52 -8.94 -11.05
C ASN A 18 -64.11 -8.28 -9.75
N HIS A 19 -65.09 -7.42 -9.98
CA HIS A 19 -66.19 -7.23 -9.03
C HIS A 19 -67.22 -8.32 -9.35
N ALA A 20 -67.49 -9.20 -8.42
CA ALA A 20 -68.82 -9.74 -8.10
C ALA A 20 -68.72 -11.09 -7.38
N TYR A 21 -69.51 -11.14 -6.43
CA TYR A 21 -70.23 -12.22 -5.72
C TYR A 21 -69.72 -12.56 -4.30
N TYR A 22 -70.59 -12.17 -3.37
CA TYR A 22 -70.64 -12.62 -2.00
C TYR A 22 -70.98 -14.10 -1.94
N GLU A 23 -70.14 -14.90 -1.33
CA GLU A 23 -70.51 -16.14 -0.64
C GLU A 23 -69.63 -16.23 0.61
N ASP A 24 -70.23 -16.51 1.75
CA ASP A 24 -69.61 -16.55 3.07
C ASP A 24 -68.44 -17.53 3.14
N PRO A 25 -67.31 -17.11 3.76
CA PRO A 25 -66.23 -18.03 4.01
C PRO A 25 -65.88 -18.08 5.53
N VAL A 26 -66.42 -19.00 6.22
CA VAL A 26 -66.00 -19.28 7.61
C VAL A 26 -64.93 -20.38 7.64
N ASP A 27 -64.06 -20.61 6.71
CA ASP A 27 -62.97 -21.59 6.91
C ASP A 27 -61.72 -21.43 6.06
N PHE A 28 -61.50 -20.30 5.39
CA PHE A 28 -60.31 -20.13 4.53
C PHE A 28 -59.28 -19.13 5.03
N TYR A 29 -59.45 -18.53 6.22
CA TYR A 29 -58.53 -17.48 6.76
C TYR A 29 -57.42 -18.00 7.65
N ALA A 30 -57.23 -19.30 7.79
CA ALA A 30 -56.30 -19.86 8.76
C ALA A 30 -54.81 -19.94 8.35
N GLN A 31 -54.40 -19.54 7.12
CA GLN A 31 -52.98 -19.67 6.72
C GLN A 31 -52.45 -18.67 5.70
N ARG A 32 -53.09 -17.55 5.42
CA ARG A 32 -52.39 -16.48 4.64
C ARG A 32 -51.47 -15.70 5.59
N GLU A 33 -50.16 -15.92 5.46
CA GLU A 33 -49.17 -15.11 6.14
C GLU A 33 -49.28 -13.64 5.64
N ASN A 34 -49.62 -12.73 6.54
CA ASN A 34 -49.73 -11.30 6.24
C ASN A 34 -48.35 -10.73 5.81
N VAL A 35 -48.33 -9.72 4.94
CA VAL A 35 -47.14 -8.98 4.48
C VAL A 35 -46.20 -8.61 5.63
N ILE A 36 -46.76 -8.29 6.82
CA ILE A 36 -46.00 -7.96 8.03
C ILE A 36 -45.20 -9.17 8.51
N SER A 37 -45.79 -10.38 8.50
CA SER A 37 -45.12 -11.63 8.92
C SER A 37 -43.97 -11.96 7.94
N TRP A 38 -44.19 -11.88 6.63
CA TRP A 38 -43.16 -12.06 5.62
C TRP A 38 -42.02 -11.08 5.80
N THR A 39 -42.32 -9.77 5.94
CA THR A 39 -41.34 -8.70 6.18
C THR A 39 -40.51 -8.96 7.42
N SER A 40 -41.14 -9.37 8.51
CA SER A 40 -40.47 -9.66 9.78
C SER A 40 -39.51 -10.84 9.65
N LYS A 41 -39.93 -11.93 8.98
CA LYS A 41 -39.08 -13.10 8.72
C LYS A 41 -37.89 -12.75 7.84
N ILE A 42 -38.12 -12.06 6.71
CA ILE A 42 -37.05 -11.62 5.79
C ILE A 42 -36.05 -10.71 6.52
N SER A 43 -36.54 -9.69 7.25
CA SER A 43 -35.69 -8.78 8.01
C SER A 43 -34.92 -9.51 9.13
N GLY A 44 -35.54 -10.52 9.74
CA GLY A 44 -34.91 -11.37 10.75
C GLY A 44 -33.74 -12.18 10.19
N LEU A 45 -33.88 -12.76 8.99
CA LEU A 45 -32.82 -13.49 8.29
C LEU A 45 -31.67 -12.56 7.89
N VAL A 46 -31.97 -11.35 7.41
CA VAL A 46 -30.95 -10.36 7.08
C VAL A 46 -30.13 -9.99 8.33
N ARG A 47 -30.79 -9.79 9.49
CA ARG A 47 -30.09 -9.52 10.76
C ARG A 47 -29.23 -10.70 11.22
N LYS A 48 -29.63 -11.94 10.92
CA LYS A 48 -28.87 -13.16 11.23
C LYS A 48 -27.74 -13.44 10.23
N ASN A 49 -27.50 -12.55 9.26
CA ASN A 49 -26.52 -12.70 8.20
C ASN A 49 -26.75 -13.95 7.30
N GLN A 50 -28.02 -14.23 7.01
CA GLN A 50 -28.48 -15.32 6.14
C GLN A 50 -29.13 -14.75 4.86
N PRO A 51 -28.37 -14.08 3.99
CA PRO A 51 -28.94 -13.36 2.85
C PRO A 51 -29.57 -14.28 1.78
N ASN A 52 -29.00 -15.47 1.56
CA ASN A 52 -29.55 -16.44 0.60
C ASN A 52 -30.96 -16.90 0.99
N GLU A 53 -31.17 -17.18 2.29
CA GLU A 53 -32.46 -17.60 2.81
C GLU A 53 -33.48 -16.45 2.75
N ALA A 54 -33.02 -15.21 3.04
CA ALA A 54 -33.86 -14.03 2.94
C ALA A 54 -34.39 -13.81 1.52
N VAL A 55 -33.52 -13.95 0.50
CA VAL A 55 -33.90 -13.87 -0.90
C VAL A 55 -34.81 -15.03 -1.32
N GLY A 56 -34.55 -16.24 -0.82
CA GLY A 56 -35.40 -17.40 -1.05
C GLY A 56 -36.82 -17.23 -0.50
N LEU A 57 -36.92 -16.64 0.72
CA LEU A 57 -38.20 -16.31 1.34
C LEU A 57 -38.95 -15.21 0.58
N PHE A 58 -38.24 -14.21 0.09
CA PHE A 58 -38.83 -13.17 -0.76
C PHE A 58 -39.40 -13.74 -2.07
N LYS A 59 -38.71 -14.70 -2.68
CA LYS A 59 -39.21 -15.40 -3.85
C LYS A 59 -40.51 -16.14 -3.55
N LYS A 60 -40.58 -16.87 -2.44
CA LYS A 60 -41.80 -17.55 -1.98
C LYS A 60 -42.96 -16.59 -1.72
N MET A 61 -42.68 -15.40 -1.14
CA MET A 61 -43.67 -14.36 -0.96
C MET A 61 -44.28 -13.90 -2.28
N LEU A 62 -43.46 -13.73 -3.33
CA LEU A 62 -43.94 -13.37 -4.67
C LEU A 62 -44.71 -14.49 -5.35
N GLU A 63 -44.33 -15.76 -5.17
CA GLU A 63 -45.02 -16.95 -5.65
C GLU A 63 -46.41 -17.12 -5.00
N ASN A 64 -46.56 -16.65 -3.77
CA ASN A 64 -47.87 -16.63 -3.06
C ASN A 64 -48.72 -15.40 -3.40
N GLU A 65 -48.34 -14.64 -4.43
CA GLU A 65 -49.02 -13.43 -4.90
C GLU A 65 -49.12 -12.29 -3.86
N GLU A 66 -48.38 -12.39 -2.77
CA GLU A 66 -48.34 -11.34 -1.72
C GLU A 66 -47.51 -10.14 -2.19
N ARG A 67 -48.08 -8.94 -2.13
CA ARG A 67 -47.42 -7.70 -2.57
C ARG A 67 -46.44 -7.21 -1.52
N PRO A 68 -45.12 -7.14 -1.81
CA PRO A 68 -44.15 -6.57 -0.88
C PRO A 68 -44.42 -5.09 -0.64
N ASN A 69 -44.21 -4.63 0.59
CA ASN A 69 -44.15 -3.21 0.89
C ASN A 69 -42.70 -2.68 0.77
N TYR A 70 -42.51 -1.36 0.88
CA TYR A 70 -41.18 -0.73 0.73
C TYR A 70 -40.19 -1.26 1.77
N VAL A 71 -40.61 -1.65 2.99
CA VAL A 71 -39.74 -2.22 4.05
C VAL A 71 -39.25 -3.61 3.67
N THR A 72 -40.13 -4.43 3.07
CA THR A 72 -39.74 -5.75 2.52
C THR A 72 -38.67 -5.57 1.45
N VAL A 73 -38.91 -4.68 0.49
CA VAL A 73 -37.99 -4.40 -0.63
C VAL A 73 -36.65 -3.87 -0.09
N LEU A 74 -36.67 -2.97 0.90
CA LEU A 74 -35.45 -2.48 1.56
C LEU A 74 -34.63 -3.60 2.22
N SER A 75 -35.32 -4.55 2.88
CA SER A 75 -34.67 -5.71 3.48
C SER A 75 -34.05 -6.62 2.44
N VAL A 76 -34.73 -6.81 1.29
CA VAL A 76 -34.21 -7.60 0.15
C VAL A 76 -33.02 -6.92 -0.51
N ILE A 77 -33.05 -5.60 -0.71
CA ILE A 77 -31.90 -4.86 -1.25
C ILE A 77 -30.68 -5.06 -0.36
N ARG A 78 -30.85 -4.99 0.98
CA ARG A 78 -29.77 -5.26 1.93
C ARG A 78 -29.25 -6.70 1.84
N ALA A 79 -30.14 -7.69 1.69
CA ALA A 79 -29.75 -9.09 1.51
C ALA A 79 -28.93 -9.28 0.22
N VAL A 80 -29.42 -8.73 -0.90
CA VAL A 80 -28.74 -8.83 -2.20
C VAL A 80 -27.40 -8.09 -2.20
N GLY A 81 -27.33 -6.94 -1.55
CA GLY A 81 -26.06 -6.22 -1.37
C GLY A 81 -25.03 -7.04 -0.56
N ALA A 82 -25.49 -7.85 0.41
CA ALA A 82 -24.60 -8.75 1.15
C ALA A 82 -24.13 -9.97 0.35
N LEU A 83 -24.84 -10.34 -0.74
CA LEU A 83 -24.46 -11.44 -1.63
C LEU A 83 -23.45 -11.04 -2.70
N ASP A 84 -23.14 -9.76 -2.81
CA ASP A 84 -22.17 -9.20 -3.76
C ASP A 84 -22.40 -9.68 -5.22
N CYS A 85 -23.65 -9.60 -5.70
CA CYS A 85 -24.06 -10.07 -7.02
C CYS A 85 -24.78 -8.98 -7.81
N GLU A 86 -24.08 -8.33 -8.74
CA GLU A 86 -24.59 -7.23 -9.55
C GLU A 86 -25.87 -7.61 -10.31
N GLY A 87 -25.95 -8.83 -10.88
CA GLY A 87 -27.11 -9.29 -11.61
C GLY A 87 -28.38 -9.30 -10.75
N MET A 88 -28.27 -9.69 -9.48
CA MET A 88 -29.41 -9.67 -8.55
C MET A 88 -29.81 -8.25 -8.17
N ILE A 89 -28.85 -7.34 -8.00
CA ILE A 89 -29.14 -5.93 -7.73
C ILE A 89 -29.94 -5.31 -8.87
N ARG A 90 -29.57 -5.58 -10.13
CA ARG A 90 -30.30 -5.10 -11.31
C ARG A 90 -31.72 -5.65 -11.38
N VAL A 91 -31.93 -6.91 -11.03
CA VAL A 91 -33.26 -7.54 -10.99
C VAL A 91 -34.13 -6.89 -9.91
N VAL A 92 -33.59 -6.70 -8.70
CA VAL A 92 -34.33 -6.03 -7.58
C VAL A 92 -34.62 -4.57 -7.93
N HIS A 93 -33.70 -3.86 -8.60
CA HIS A 93 -33.94 -2.49 -9.07
C HIS A 93 -35.10 -2.45 -10.09
N ALA A 94 -35.15 -3.38 -11.05
CA ALA A 94 -36.26 -3.49 -11.97
C ALA A 94 -37.60 -3.76 -11.26
N LEU A 95 -37.59 -4.54 -10.19
CA LEU A 95 -38.78 -4.75 -9.34
C LEU A 95 -39.19 -3.47 -8.60
N VAL A 96 -38.25 -2.71 -8.06
CA VAL A 96 -38.50 -1.40 -7.42
C VAL A 96 -39.24 -0.47 -8.36
N ILE A 97 -38.78 -0.38 -9.62
CA ILE A 97 -39.41 0.42 -10.67
C ILE A 97 -40.82 -0.10 -10.96
N LYS A 98 -40.98 -1.42 -11.16
CA LYS A 98 -42.26 -2.04 -11.48
C LYS A 98 -43.30 -1.88 -10.37
N MET A 99 -42.87 -1.83 -9.11
CA MET A 99 -43.74 -1.67 -7.94
C MET A 99 -44.02 -0.22 -7.57
N GLY A 100 -43.40 0.75 -8.25
CA GLY A 100 -43.60 2.19 -8.01
C GLY A 100 -42.89 2.74 -6.77
N PHE A 101 -41.86 2.04 -6.24
CA PHE A 101 -41.07 2.50 -5.09
C PHE A 101 -39.91 3.43 -5.46
N GLU A 102 -39.89 3.95 -6.67
CA GLU A 102 -38.88 4.89 -7.16
C GLU A 102 -38.88 6.25 -6.46
N SER A 103 -39.99 6.60 -5.77
CA SER A 103 -40.11 7.83 -5.01
C SER A 103 -39.62 7.71 -3.56
N GLU A 104 -39.40 6.47 -3.10
CA GLU A 104 -38.98 6.18 -1.73
C GLU A 104 -37.47 6.41 -1.55
N VAL A 105 -37.09 7.50 -0.88
CA VAL A 105 -35.69 7.91 -0.68
C VAL A 105 -34.89 6.80 0.00
N SER A 106 -35.46 6.08 0.97
CA SER A 106 -34.80 4.98 1.68
C SER A 106 -34.44 3.81 0.78
N VAL A 107 -35.32 3.48 -0.18
CA VAL A 107 -35.10 2.40 -1.18
C VAL A 107 -33.99 2.80 -2.15
N LEU A 108 -34.08 4.03 -2.67
CA LEU A 108 -33.08 4.55 -3.61
C LEU A 108 -31.71 4.70 -2.95
N THR A 109 -31.65 5.14 -1.68
CA THR A 109 -30.40 5.20 -0.91
C THR A 109 -29.76 3.83 -0.71
N ALA A 110 -30.59 2.81 -0.45
CA ALA A 110 -30.09 1.44 -0.32
C ALA A 110 -29.56 0.89 -1.67
N LEU A 111 -30.27 1.16 -2.79
CA LEU A 111 -29.80 0.80 -4.12
C LEU A 111 -28.49 1.53 -4.49
N LEU A 112 -28.39 2.83 -4.17
CA LEU A 112 -27.17 3.62 -4.34
C LEU A 112 -26.00 2.95 -3.62
N GLY A 113 -26.20 2.52 -2.36
CA GLY A 113 -25.20 1.80 -1.58
C GLY A 113 -24.75 0.50 -2.25
N CYS A 114 -25.66 -0.25 -2.85
CA CYS A 114 -25.34 -1.48 -3.58
C CYS A 114 -24.58 -1.20 -4.89
N TYR A 115 -25.05 -0.26 -5.69
CA TYR A 115 -24.40 0.09 -6.97
C TYR A 115 -23.03 0.74 -6.80
N SER A 116 -22.76 1.35 -5.65
CA SER A 116 -21.46 1.96 -5.37
C SER A 116 -20.27 1.00 -5.46
N MET A 117 -20.51 -0.31 -5.46
CA MET A 117 -19.47 -1.33 -5.61
C MET A 117 -19.19 -1.69 -7.08
N TYR A 118 -20.09 -1.32 -8.02
CA TYR A 118 -20.04 -1.80 -9.40
C TYR A 118 -20.06 -0.69 -10.45
N ASP A 119 -20.96 0.28 -10.33
CA ASP A 119 -21.18 1.29 -11.37
C ASP A 119 -21.55 2.64 -10.76
N MET A 120 -20.55 3.51 -10.69
CA MET A 120 -20.75 4.89 -10.23
C MET A 120 -21.64 5.71 -11.16
N GLY A 121 -21.73 5.37 -12.46
CA GLY A 121 -22.63 6.06 -13.39
C GLY A 121 -24.11 5.88 -13.01
N ILE A 122 -24.50 4.70 -12.53
CA ILE A 122 -25.85 4.47 -11.99
C ILE A 122 -26.03 5.22 -10.66
N VAL A 123 -25.02 5.23 -9.79
CA VAL A 123 -25.05 5.97 -8.52
C VAL A 123 -25.34 7.45 -8.71
N TRP A 124 -24.64 8.10 -9.68
CA TRP A 124 -24.87 9.48 -10.05
C TRP A 124 -26.32 9.73 -10.53
N LYS A 125 -26.82 8.87 -11.43
CA LYS A 125 -28.19 8.97 -11.95
C LYS A 125 -29.23 8.84 -10.85
N LEU A 126 -29.08 7.90 -9.92
CA LEU A 126 -29.98 7.71 -8.79
C LEU A 126 -29.95 8.92 -7.86
N PHE A 127 -28.78 9.46 -7.55
CA PHE A 127 -28.63 10.61 -6.68
C PHE A 127 -29.29 11.87 -7.24
N TYR A 128 -29.09 12.17 -8.53
CA TYR A 128 -29.68 13.37 -9.16
C TYR A 128 -31.17 13.24 -9.42
N ARG A 129 -31.69 12.02 -9.54
CA ARG A 129 -33.13 11.78 -9.74
C ARG A 129 -33.98 12.14 -8.51
N ILE A 130 -33.40 12.13 -7.31
CA ILE A 130 -34.13 12.40 -6.06
C ILE A 130 -34.23 13.92 -5.82
N PRO A 131 -35.46 14.51 -5.82
CA PRO A 131 -35.61 15.95 -5.66
C PRO A 131 -35.22 16.45 -4.26
N SER A 132 -35.69 15.78 -3.24
CA SER A 132 -35.43 16.12 -1.83
C SER A 132 -34.39 15.15 -1.24
N LYS A 133 -33.20 15.68 -0.97
CA LYS A 133 -32.07 14.89 -0.48
C LYS A 133 -31.93 15.07 1.03
N ASP A 134 -32.10 13.99 1.78
CA ASP A 134 -31.89 13.97 3.22
C ASP A 134 -30.41 13.73 3.58
N VAL A 135 -30.07 13.84 4.85
CA VAL A 135 -28.72 13.64 5.37
C VAL A 135 -28.19 12.21 5.10
N VAL A 136 -29.09 11.22 5.00
CA VAL A 136 -28.70 9.81 4.80
C VAL A 136 -28.24 9.61 3.36
N LEU A 137 -28.97 10.17 2.39
CA LEU A 137 -28.63 10.12 0.97
C LEU A 137 -27.32 10.85 0.67
N TRP A 138 -27.14 12.07 1.22
CA TRP A 138 -25.88 12.80 1.09
C TRP A 138 -24.69 12.01 1.66
N SER A 139 -24.85 11.44 2.87
CA SER A 139 -23.80 10.63 3.50
C SER A 139 -23.48 9.36 2.72
N ALA A 140 -24.51 8.73 2.12
CA ALA A 140 -24.34 7.57 1.26
C ALA A 140 -23.56 7.92 -0.02
N MET A 141 -23.84 9.08 -0.63
CA MET A 141 -23.12 9.56 -1.81
C MET A 141 -21.64 9.86 -1.49
N VAL A 142 -21.36 10.59 -0.41
CA VAL A 142 -20.00 10.83 0.07
C VAL A 142 -19.27 9.51 0.31
N SER A 143 -19.92 8.54 0.97
CA SER A 143 -19.32 7.22 1.22
C SER A 143 -19.07 6.44 -0.07
N ALA A 144 -19.96 6.53 -1.07
CA ALA A 144 -19.80 5.90 -2.37
C ALA A 144 -18.59 6.48 -3.13
N CYS A 145 -18.45 7.80 -3.17
CA CYS A 145 -17.30 8.48 -3.79
C CYS A 145 -15.99 8.07 -3.12
N VAL A 146 -15.93 8.06 -1.78
CA VAL A 146 -14.72 7.66 -1.03
C VAL A 146 -14.33 6.21 -1.33
N ARG A 147 -15.29 5.27 -1.35
CA ARG A 147 -15.00 3.86 -1.67
C ARG A 147 -14.44 3.66 -3.08
N ASN A 148 -14.81 4.52 -4.02
CA ASN A 148 -14.36 4.46 -5.40
C ASN A 148 -13.13 5.36 -5.68
N GLY A 149 -12.49 5.89 -4.65
CA GLY A 149 -11.30 6.73 -4.80
C GLY A 149 -11.58 8.13 -5.38
N GLN A 150 -12.86 8.50 -5.52
CA GLN A 150 -13.29 9.82 -5.99
C GLN A 150 -13.29 10.81 -4.82
N TYR A 151 -12.12 11.12 -4.29
CA TYR A 151 -11.98 11.87 -3.04
C TYR A 151 -12.36 13.35 -3.20
N PHE A 152 -12.05 13.96 -4.35
CA PHE A 152 -12.41 15.35 -4.62
C PHE A 152 -13.93 15.53 -4.68
N GLU A 153 -14.61 14.66 -5.39
CA GLU A 153 -16.05 14.63 -5.50
C GLU A 153 -16.71 14.40 -4.14
N ALA A 154 -16.13 13.53 -3.30
CA ALA A 154 -16.62 13.31 -1.94
C ALA A 154 -16.59 14.60 -1.10
N LEU A 155 -15.52 15.40 -1.21
CA LEU A 155 -15.40 16.68 -0.53
C LEU A 155 -16.37 17.73 -1.09
N GLU A 156 -16.59 17.74 -2.41
CA GLU A 156 -17.58 18.62 -3.06
C GLU A 156 -18.99 18.28 -2.58
N PHE A 157 -19.37 17.00 -2.56
CA PHE A 157 -20.67 16.58 -2.03
C PHE A 157 -20.88 16.95 -0.57
N PHE A 158 -19.85 16.81 0.24
CA PHE A 158 -19.92 17.23 1.64
C PHE A 158 -20.11 18.73 1.80
N ARG A 159 -19.50 19.55 0.95
CA ARG A 159 -19.71 21.00 0.90
C ARG A 159 -21.11 21.34 0.39
N ASP A 160 -21.53 20.70 -0.71
CA ASP A 160 -22.82 20.96 -1.35
C ASP A 160 -24.00 20.61 -0.43
N MET A 161 -23.87 19.51 0.35
CA MET A 161 -24.80 19.18 1.43
C MET A 161 -25.04 20.36 2.37
N GLN A 162 -23.97 21.05 2.79
CA GLN A 162 -24.08 22.21 3.69
C GLN A 162 -24.66 23.43 2.97
N CYS A 163 -24.30 23.66 1.70
CA CYS A 163 -24.85 24.72 0.87
C CYS A 163 -26.37 24.56 0.66
N HIS A 164 -26.89 23.33 0.62
CA HIS A 164 -28.32 23.04 0.56
C HIS A 164 -29.00 23.07 1.94
N GLY A 165 -28.32 23.54 2.98
CA GLY A 165 -28.89 23.67 4.34
C GLY A 165 -29.01 22.34 5.11
N VAL A 166 -28.50 21.23 4.57
CA VAL A 166 -28.54 19.94 5.24
C VAL A 166 -27.36 19.83 6.19
N GLN A 167 -27.63 19.74 7.49
CA GLN A 167 -26.58 19.64 8.51
C GLN A 167 -25.93 18.25 8.52
N PRO A 168 -24.58 18.18 8.44
CA PRO A 168 -23.87 16.92 8.56
C PRO A 168 -24.11 16.24 9.92
N ASN A 169 -24.31 14.94 9.91
CA ASN A 169 -24.36 14.12 11.09
C ASN A 169 -23.03 13.38 11.32
N HIS A 170 -22.95 12.56 12.36
CA HIS A 170 -21.76 11.78 12.67
C HIS A 170 -21.36 10.80 11.53
N VAL A 171 -22.33 10.27 10.79
CA VAL A 171 -22.08 9.38 9.64
C VAL A 171 -21.42 10.16 8.50
N SER A 172 -21.94 11.37 8.19
CA SER A 172 -21.34 12.25 7.16
C SER A 172 -19.87 12.56 7.49
N ILE A 173 -19.58 12.85 8.77
CA ILE A 173 -18.21 13.13 9.25
C ILE A 173 -17.31 11.92 9.05
N VAL A 174 -17.73 10.74 9.51
CA VAL A 174 -16.96 9.49 9.36
C VAL A 174 -16.72 9.15 7.89
N SER A 175 -17.71 9.43 7.02
CA SER A 175 -17.61 9.15 5.59
C SER A 175 -16.66 10.08 4.85
N VAL A 176 -16.54 11.36 5.25
CA VAL A 176 -15.71 12.35 4.54
C VAL A 176 -14.26 12.40 5.01
N LEU A 177 -13.98 12.07 6.27
CA LEU A 177 -12.63 12.13 6.84
C LEU A 177 -11.60 11.30 6.06
N PRO A 178 -11.90 10.10 5.52
CA PRO A 178 -10.97 9.36 4.67
C PRO A 178 -10.58 10.12 3.41
N ALA A 179 -11.49 10.89 2.79
CA ALA A 179 -11.15 11.72 1.63
C ALA A 179 -10.11 12.80 1.99
N CYS A 180 -10.26 13.45 3.16
CA CYS A 180 -9.25 14.38 3.66
C CYS A 180 -7.89 13.71 3.91
N ALA A 181 -7.94 12.46 4.40
CA ALA A 181 -6.76 11.67 4.71
C ALA A 181 -5.97 11.30 3.45
N ASP A 182 -6.65 10.75 2.44
CA ASP A 182 -6.02 10.24 1.21
C ASP A 182 -5.54 11.38 0.28
N LEU A 183 -6.24 12.53 0.28
CA LEU A 183 -5.78 13.75 -0.42
C LEU A 183 -4.72 14.54 0.37
N GLY A 184 -4.47 14.21 1.64
CA GLY A 184 -3.54 14.95 2.49
C GLY A 184 -4.00 16.37 2.85
N VAL A 185 -5.31 16.69 2.74
CA VAL A 185 -5.86 18.03 2.97
C VAL A 185 -6.10 18.28 4.47
N LEU A 186 -5.00 18.47 5.21
CA LEU A 186 -5.02 18.68 6.66
C LEU A 186 -5.87 19.86 7.11
N SER A 187 -5.91 20.96 6.34
CA SER A 187 -6.67 22.17 6.68
C SER A 187 -8.17 21.89 6.79
N LEU A 188 -8.74 21.17 5.82
CA LEU A 188 -10.14 20.76 5.84
C LEU A 188 -10.43 19.73 6.94
N GLY A 189 -9.52 18.77 7.13
CA GLY A 189 -9.63 17.82 8.23
C GLY A 189 -9.70 18.49 9.62
N LYS A 190 -8.94 19.58 9.84
CA LYS A 190 -9.03 20.40 11.06
C LYS A 190 -10.37 21.14 11.17
N GLN A 191 -10.94 21.63 10.07
CA GLN A 191 -12.25 22.29 10.08
C GLN A 191 -13.35 21.30 10.47
N ILE A 192 -13.34 20.09 9.88
CA ILE A 192 -14.27 19.01 10.21
C ILE A 192 -14.12 18.58 11.67
N HIS A 193 -12.88 18.49 12.19
CA HIS A 193 -12.64 18.24 13.61
C HIS A 193 -13.26 19.35 14.48
N GLY A 194 -13.03 20.63 14.16
CA GLY A 194 -13.64 21.76 14.87
C GLY A 194 -15.18 21.70 14.82
N PHE A 195 -15.77 21.34 13.69
CA PHE A 195 -17.20 21.13 13.55
C PHE A 195 -17.69 19.96 14.45
N SER A 196 -16.95 18.84 14.47
CA SER A 196 -17.32 17.68 15.31
C SER A 196 -17.33 18.00 16.81
N ILE A 197 -16.45 18.89 17.27
CA ILE A 197 -16.41 19.37 18.65
C ILE A 197 -17.66 20.22 18.94
N LYS A 198 -17.97 21.18 18.07
CA LYS A 198 -19.13 22.08 18.23
C LYS A 198 -20.46 21.33 18.20
N SER A 199 -20.55 20.26 17.40
CA SER A 199 -21.76 19.44 17.24
C SER A 199 -21.88 18.30 18.25
N VAL A 200 -20.97 18.20 19.23
CA VAL A 200 -20.90 17.12 20.25
C VAL A 200 -20.60 15.72 19.67
N PHE A 201 -20.47 15.60 18.33
CA PHE A 201 -20.15 14.32 17.69
C PHE A 201 -18.73 13.81 18.02
N TYR A 202 -17.88 14.70 18.49
CA TYR A 202 -16.53 14.35 18.95
C TYR A 202 -16.51 13.32 20.09
N CYS A 203 -17.59 13.21 20.89
CA CYS A 203 -17.70 12.19 21.93
C CYS A 203 -17.91 10.77 21.39
N LEU A 204 -18.26 10.64 20.10
CA LEU A 204 -18.49 9.34 19.49
C LEU A 204 -17.16 8.70 19.08
N ARG A 205 -16.94 7.47 19.52
CA ARG A 205 -15.69 6.72 19.28
C ARG A 205 -15.36 6.55 17.80
N ASN A 206 -16.35 6.28 16.95
CA ASN A 206 -16.16 6.14 15.51
C ASN A 206 -15.63 7.45 14.87
N VAL A 207 -16.13 8.61 15.31
CA VAL A 207 -15.64 9.92 14.86
C VAL A 207 -14.20 10.12 15.34
N GLN A 208 -13.91 9.81 16.60
CA GLN A 208 -12.55 9.92 17.16
C GLN A 208 -11.57 9.01 16.41
N ASN A 209 -11.93 7.75 16.14
CA ASN A 209 -11.10 6.82 15.39
C ASN A 209 -10.83 7.32 13.97
N SER A 210 -11.84 7.86 13.27
CA SER A 210 -11.67 8.45 11.93
C SER A 210 -10.78 9.71 11.96
N LEU A 211 -10.85 10.52 13.02
CA LEU A 211 -9.94 11.66 13.20
C LEU A 211 -8.50 11.22 13.47
N VAL A 212 -8.30 10.15 14.27
CA VAL A 212 -6.98 9.56 14.51
C VAL A 212 -6.35 9.10 13.19
N ASP A 213 -7.13 8.40 12.34
CA ASP A 213 -6.68 7.93 11.01
C ASP A 213 -6.36 9.11 10.09
N MET A 214 -7.27 10.08 9.99
CA MET A 214 -7.09 11.28 9.16
C MET A 214 -5.82 12.05 9.53
N TYR A 215 -5.60 12.31 10.82
CA TYR A 215 -4.38 13.02 11.24
C TYR A 215 -3.11 12.22 10.96
N ALA A 216 -3.13 10.91 11.17
CA ALA A 216 -2.00 10.03 10.88
C ALA A 216 -1.64 10.05 9.39
N LYS A 217 -2.62 9.85 8.51
CA LYS A 217 -2.43 9.87 7.04
C LYS A 217 -1.99 11.25 6.52
N CYS A 218 -2.49 12.34 7.12
CA CYS A 218 -2.03 13.69 6.83
C CYS A 218 -0.63 14.01 7.42
N ARG A 219 0.15 13.02 7.83
CA ARG A 219 1.51 13.18 8.39
C ARG A 219 1.57 14.04 9.68
N ASN A 220 0.46 14.17 10.40
CA ASN A 220 0.39 14.88 11.69
C ASN A 220 0.18 13.91 12.86
N LEU A 221 1.21 13.09 13.11
CA LEU A 221 1.16 12.04 14.13
C LEU A 221 0.91 12.60 15.55
N GLU A 222 1.38 13.81 15.85
CA GLU A 222 1.17 14.42 17.16
C GLU A 222 -0.30 14.71 17.45
N ALA A 223 -1.02 15.28 16.47
CA ALA A 223 -2.45 15.51 16.59
C ALA A 223 -3.22 14.18 16.68
N SER A 224 -2.81 13.16 15.91
CA SER A 224 -3.37 11.81 15.97
C SER A 224 -3.25 11.20 17.37
N ILE A 225 -2.05 11.29 17.99
CA ILE A 225 -1.81 10.80 19.36
C ILE A 225 -2.62 11.61 20.39
N ARG A 226 -2.79 12.93 20.21
CA ARG A 226 -3.61 13.75 21.12
C ARG A 226 -5.07 13.30 21.10
N VAL A 227 -5.65 13.12 19.91
CA VAL A 227 -7.03 12.63 19.77
C VAL A 227 -7.17 11.23 20.37
N PHE A 228 -6.22 10.32 20.08
CA PHE A 228 -6.22 8.96 20.66
C PHE A 228 -6.20 8.96 22.20
N LYS A 229 -5.43 9.84 22.83
CA LYS A 229 -5.35 9.93 24.30
C LYS A 229 -6.70 10.27 24.93
N VAL A 230 -7.52 11.08 24.27
CA VAL A 230 -8.83 11.55 24.77
C VAL A 230 -9.91 10.49 24.63
N ILE A 231 -9.73 9.46 23.81
CA ILE A 231 -10.72 8.38 23.68
C ILE A 231 -10.92 7.68 25.04
N TRP A 232 -12.12 7.81 25.60
CA TRP A 232 -12.45 7.30 26.94
C TRP A 232 -12.38 5.77 27.02
N LYS A 233 -13.15 5.08 26.17
CA LYS A 233 -13.15 3.60 26.07
C LYS A 233 -12.55 3.20 24.74
N LYS A 234 -11.25 2.93 24.73
CA LYS A 234 -10.54 2.44 23.55
C LYS A 234 -10.99 1.03 23.22
N ASP A 235 -11.24 0.77 21.93
CA ASP A 235 -11.52 -0.58 21.42
C ASP A 235 -10.37 -1.07 20.54
N THR A 236 -10.48 -2.28 20.01
CA THR A 236 -9.49 -2.87 19.11
C THR A 236 -9.20 -1.97 17.91
N ILE A 237 -10.24 -1.30 17.38
CA ILE A 237 -10.10 -0.37 16.24
C ILE A 237 -9.25 0.83 16.66
N SER A 238 -9.52 1.43 17.82
CA SER A 238 -8.77 2.58 18.34
C SER A 238 -7.27 2.27 18.48
N TRP A 239 -6.94 1.13 19.08
CA TRP A 239 -5.55 0.70 19.26
C TRP A 239 -4.87 0.41 17.92
N ARG A 240 -5.55 -0.31 17.03
CA ARG A 240 -5.02 -0.63 15.70
C ARG A 240 -4.76 0.62 14.88
N THR A 241 -5.71 1.57 14.86
CA THR A 241 -5.59 2.79 14.06
C THR A 241 -4.36 3.60 14.44
N ILE A 242 -4.10 3.79 15.74
CA ILE A 242 -2.93 4.56 16.16
C ILE A 242 -1.61 3.80 15.95
N ILE A 243 -1.58 2.47 16.16
CA ILE A 243 -0.40 1.64 15.88
C ILE A 243 -0.04 1.74 14.39
N ARG A 244 -1.02 1.55 13.51
CA ARG A 244 -0.84 1.66 12.06
C ARG A 244 -0.42 3.07 11.65
N GLY A 245 -1.04 4.10 12.23
CA GLY A 245 -0.65 5.48 12.01
C GLY A 245 0.82 5.77 12.37
N CYS A 246 1.33 5.17 13.45
CA CYS A 246 2.76 5.28 13.80
C CYS A 246 3.66 4.60 12.76
N ILE A 247 3.27 3.43 12.25
CA ILE A 247 4.04 2.69 11.24
C ILE A 247 4.09 3.48 9.93
N GLU A 248 2.95 4.00 9.45
CA GLU A 248 2.84 4.78 8.22
C GLU A 248 3.59 6.14 8.30
N ASN A 249 3.79 6.67 9.51
CA ASN A 249 4.60 7.88 9.75
C ASN A 249 6.07 7.59 10.08
N GLU A 250 6.58 6.43 9.74
CA GLU A 250 7.99 6.03 9.95
C GLU A 250 8.44 6.14 11.41
N CYS A 251 7.51 5.92 12.35
CA CYS A 251 7.76 5.95 13.79
C CYS A 251 7.51 4.57 14.45
N PRO A 252 8.14 3.47 13.97
CA PRO A 252 7.82 2.12 14.44
C PRO A 252 8.09 1.92 15.94
N LYS A 253 9.10 2.55 16.51
CA LYS A 253 9.37 2.49 17.96
C LYS A 253 8.21 3.03 18.80
N LYS A 254 7.50 4.07 18.32
CA LYS A 254 6.29 4.55 18.97
C LYS A 254 5.15 3.54 18.88
N ALA A 255 5.00 2.84 17.74
CA ALA A 255 4.01 1.76 17.59
C ALA A 255 4.23 0.64 18.62
N LEU A 256 5.49 0.19 18.79
CA LEU A 256 5.84 -0.81 19.80
C LEU A 256 5.52 -0.33 21.23
N SER A 257 5.82 0.94 21.56
CA SER A 257 5.50 1.50 22.88
C SER A 257 3.99 1.58 23.14
N ILE A 258 3.20 1.89 22.12
CA ILE A 258 1.73 1.94 22.20
C ILE A 258 1.16 0.52 22.39
N PHE A 259 1.72 -0.47 21.70
CA PHE A 259 1.33 -1.86 21.88
C PHE A 259 1.57 -2.33 23.33
N LEU A 260 2.72 -2.01 23.91
CA LEU A 260 2.99 -2.34 25.32
C LEU A 260 1.97 -1.68 26.25
N LYS A 261 1.58 -0.42 26.01
CA LYS A 261 0.52 0.26 26.76
C LYS A 261 -0.84 -0.43 26.60
N MET A 262 -1.17 -0.91 25.39
CA MET A 262 -2.37 -1.68 25.12
C MET A 262 -2.40 -2.95 25.99
N ARG A 263 -1.30 -3.70 26.05
CA ARG A 263 -1.16 -4.91 26.87
C ARG A 263 -1.28 -4.62 28.38
N LEU A 264 -0.62 -3.55 28.85
CA LEU A 264 -0.75 -3.09 30.23
C LEU A 264 -2.18 -2.69 30.61
N SER A 265 -2.99 -2.29 29.62
CA SER A 265 -4.42 -2.01 29.80
C SER A 265 -5.29 -3.28 29.72
N CYS A 266 -4.71 -4.47 29.81
CA CYS A 266 -5.36 -5.79 29.70
C CYS A 266 -6.16 -5.99 28.40
N PHE A 267 -5.73 -5.35 27.32
CA PHE A 267 -6.36 -5.50 26.01
C PHE A 267 -5.67 -6.60 25.21
N GLU A 268 -6.45 -7.60 24.74
CA GLU A 268 -5.92 -8.69 23.91
C GLU A 268 -5.80 -8.24 22.46
N PRO A 269 -4.62 -8.43 21.82
CA PRO A 269 -4.45 -8.16 20.42
C PRO A 269 -5.15 -9.21 19.56
N ASN A 270 -5.73 -8.77 18.45
CA ASN A 270 -6.20 -9.67 17.40
C ASN A 270 -5.11 -9.87 16.35
N GLU A 271 -5.37 -10.78 15.39
CA GLU A 271 -4.48 -11.09 14.27
C GLU A 271 -3.92 -9.84 13.58
N THR A 272 -4.78 -8.85 13.28
CA THR A 272 -4.38 -7.66 12.54
C THR A 272 -3.39 -6.79 13.32
N ILE A 273 -3.56 -6.64 14.63
CA ILE A 273 -2.61 -5.91 15.50
C ILE A 273 -1.29 -6.68 15.60
N ILE A 274 -1.34 -8.01 15.72
CA ILE A 274 -0.13 -8.84 15.73
C ILE A 274 0.69 -8.61 14.47
N ARG A 275 0.07 -8.64 13.30
CA ARG A 275 0.74 -8.35 12.01
C ARG A 275 1.37 -6.96 12.00
N ASP A 276 0.62 -5.94 12.40
CA ASP A 276 1.09 -4.55 12.42
C ASP A 276 2.33 -4.41 13.36
N ILE A 277 2.36 -5.12 14.49
CA ILE A 277 3.50 -5.10 15.42
C ILE A 277 4.73 -5.85 14.88
N VAL A 278 4.54 -6.96 14.17
CA VAL A 278 5.65 -7.64 13.47
C VAL A 278 6.27 -6.69 12.42
N VAL A 279 5.44 -5.99 11.65
CA VAL A 279 5.91 -4.96 10.69
C VAL A 279 6.68 -3.85 11.40
N ALA A 280 6.15 -3.34 12.51
CA ALA A 280 6.82 -2.29 13.30
C ALA A 280 8.17 -2.76 13.85
N SER A 281 8.27 -4.00 14.35
CA SER A 281 9.50 -4.60 14.84
C SER A 281 10.56 -4.70 13.74
N SER A 282 10.13 -5.13 12.56
CA SER A 282 10.97 -5.25 11.36
C SER A 282 11.48 -3.88 10.87
N GLN A 283 10.63 -2.82 10.89
CA GLN A 283 11.02 -1.47 10.49
C GLN A 283 11.91 -0.76 11.53
N ALA A 284 11.73 -1.11 12.80
CA ALA A 284 12.54 -0.55 13.89
C ALA A 284 13.92 -1.20 14.01
N GLU A 285 14.16 -2.30 13.28
CA GLU A 285 15.36 -3.15 13.38
C GLU A 285 15.61 -3.65 14.82
N GLU A 286 14.53 -3.84 15.59
CA GLU A 286 14.59 -4.27 16.99
C GLU A 286 14.61 -5.81 17.09
N HIS A 287 15.76 -6.44 16.79
CA HIS A 287 15.94 -7.91 16.76
C HIS A 287 15.46 -8.59 18.06
N LYS A 288 15.90 -8.07 19.23
CA LYS A 288 15.54 -8.65 20.52
C LYS A 288 14.02 -8.64 20.76
N PHE A 289 13.38 -7.54 20.40
CA PHE A 289 11.92 -7.44 20.50
C PHE A 289 11.23 -8.39 19.52
N GLY A 290 11.71 -8.47 18.27
CA GLY A 290 11.18 -9.37 17.24
C GLY A 290 11.19 -10.82 17.68
N LEU A 291 12.31 -11.31 18.24
CA LEU A 291 12.45 -12.67 18.77
C LEU A 291 11.50 -12.92 19.96
N ALA A 292 11.45 -12.01 20.92
CA ALA A 292 10.55 -12.12 22.07
C ALA A 292 9.07 -12.12 21.61
N PHE A 293 8.76 -11.31 20.61
CA PHE A 293 7.40 -11.22 20.07
C PHE A 293 7.02 -12.48 19.26
N HIS A 294 7.97 -13.09 18.55
CA HIS A 294 7.74 -14.39 17.92
C HIS A 294 7.37 -15.47 18.98
N CYS A 295 8.08 -15.53 20.11
CA CYS A 295 7.70 -16.42 21.21
C CYS A 295 6.27 -16.14 21.74
N TYR A 296 5.87 -14.85 21.79
CA TYR A 296 4.50 -14.48 22.15
C TYR A 296 3.47 -14.99 21.13
N ILE A 297 3.75 -14.85 19.83
CA ILE A 297 2.90 -15.35 18.73
C ILE A 297 2.71 -16.87 18.83
N LEU A 298 3.79 -17.63 19.08
CA LEU A 298 3.72 -19.08 19.25
C LEU A 298 2.85 -19.47 20.46
N LYS A 299 3.09 -18.85 21.62
CA LYS A 299 2.31 -19.13 22.85
C LYS A 299 0.83 -18.76 22.69
N GLY A 300 0.52 -17.72 21.93
CA GLY A 300 -0.85 -17.27 21.64
C GLY A 300 -1.56 -18.05 20.54
N GLY A 301 -0.89 -19.00 19.87
CA GLY A 301 -1.47 -19.77 18.77
C GLY A 301 -1.70 -18.96 17.49
N PHE A 302 -1.14 -17.75 17.38
CA PHE A 302 -1.37 -16.87 16.22
C PHE A 302 -0.68 -17.36 14.93
N LEU A 303 0.24 -18.33 15.01
CA LEU A 303 0.86 -18.92 13.82
C LEU A 303 -0.14 -19.75 12.99
N ALA A 304 -1.31 -20.11 13.56
CA ALA A 304 -2.41 -20.71 12.81
C ALA A 304 -2.94 -19.81 11.69
N PHE A 305 -2.73 -18.49 11.80
CA PHE A 305 -3.06 -17.53 10.73
C PHE A 305 -1.89 -17.39 9.77
N VAL A 306 -2.05 -17.85 8.53
CA VAL A 306 -1.01 -17.77 7.47
C VAL A 306 -0.50 -16.34 7.29
N SER A 307 -1.37 -15.36 7.39
CA SER A 307 -1.05 -13.93 7.29
C SER A 307 -0.07 -13.45 8.37
N VAL A 308 -0.05 -14.05 9.56
CA VAL A 308 0.93 -13.77 10.62
C VAL A 308 2.27 -14.43 10.29
N GLY A 309 2.23 -15.69 9.83
CA GLY A 309 3.43 -16.39 9.38
C GLY A 309 4.17 -15.69 8.25
N THR A 310 3.44 -15.21 7.23
CA THR A 310 4.03 -14.47 6.11
C THR A 310 4.74 -13.19 6.54
N VAL A 311 4.17 -12.43 7.47
CA VAL A 311 4.80 -11.19 7.98
C VAL A 311 6.00 -11.53 8.88
N LEU A 312 5.95 -12.62 9.65
CA LEU A 312 7.11 -13.12 10.41
C LEU A 312 8.26 -13.52 9.48
N MET A 313 8.00 -14.25 8.40
CA MET A 313 9.02 -14.59 7.40
C MET A 313 9.68 -13.34 6.83
N GLN A 314 8.89 -12.29 6.49
CA GLN A 314 9.41 -11.01 6.03
C GLN A 314 10.26 -10.30 7.08
N MET A 315 9.88 -10.37 8.35
CA MET A 315 10.68 -9.82 9.46
C MET A 315 12.04 -10.51 9.55
N TYR A 316 12.07 -11.85 9.52
CA TYR A 316 13.32 -12.61 9.57
C TYR A 316 14.19 -12.38 8.33
N SER A 317 13.59 -12.22 7.16
CA SER A 317 14.31 -11.81 5.94
C SER A 317 15.06 -10.50 6.14
N LYS A 318 14.41 -9.48 6.71
CA LYS A 318 15.06 -8.18 7.01
C LYS A 318 16.15 -8.30 8.07
N PHE A 319 16.02 -9.24 8.98
CA PHE A 319 17.06 -9.55 9.97
C PHE A 319 18.22 -10.38 9.40
N GLY A 320 18.14 -10.83 8.15
CA GLY A 320 19.14 -11.69 7.51
C GLY A 320 19.10 -13.14 7.97
N GLU A 321 18.01 -13.58 8.60
CA GLU A 321 17.82 -14.93 9.16
C GLU A 321 16.92 -15.79 8.27
N GLU A 322 17.42 -16.21 7.10
CA GLU A 322 16.69 -17.03 6.13
C GLU A 322 16.22 -18.38 6.69
N SER A 323 17.06 -19.01 7.53
CA SER A 323 16.75 -20.31 8.16
C SER A 323 15.55 -20.23 9.10
N SER A 324 15.45 -19.14 9.87
CA SER A 324 14.30 -18.89 10.74
C SER A 324 13.02 -18.66 9.93
N ALA A 325 13.12 -17.92 8.81
CA ALA A 325 11.98 -17.73 7.89
C ALA A 325 11.52 -19.06 7.29
N ARG A 326 12.46 -19.95 6.89
CA ARG A 326 12.14 -21.29 6.37
C ARG A 326 11.46 -22.16 7.43
N THR A 327 11.94 -22.16 8.65
CA THR A 327 11.31 -22.90 9.74
C THR A 327 9.85 -22.49 9.95
N ILE A 328 9.55 -21.18 9.90
CA ILE A 328 8.18 -20.69 10.00
C ILE A 328 7.33 -21.18 8.82
N PHE A 329 7.87 -21.11 7.60
CA PHE A 329 7.18 -21.56 6.40
C PHE A 329 6.79 -23.05 6.52
N ASP A 330 7.70 -23.89 6.98
CA ASP A 330 7.48 -25.33 7.15
C ASP A 330 6.49 -25.67 8.30
N GLN A 331 6.29 -24.75 9.25
CA GLN A 331 5.33 -24.88 10.36
C GLN A 331 3.91 -24.41 10.01
N LEU A 332 3.70 -23.78 8.85
CA LEU A 332 2.36 -23.33 8.45
C LEU A 332 1.45 -24.53 8.17
N ASN A 333 0.26 -24.55 8.78
CA ASN A 333 -0.73 -25.61 8.58
C ASN A 333 -1.27 -25.66 7.14
N HIS A 334 -1.34 -24.53 6.48
CA HIS A 334 -1.76 -24.38 5.09
C HIS A 334 -0.86 -23.33 4.44
N ILE A 335 -0.28 -23.68 3.31
CA ILE A 335 0.59 -22.78 2.56
C ILE A 335 -0.21 -22.23 1.38
N ASP A 336 -0.51 -20.95 1.40
CA ASP A 336 -1.18 -20.25 0.31
C ASP A 336 -0.19 -19.66 -0.70
N LEU A 337 -0.70 -19.16 -1.81
CA LEU A 337 0.09 -18.51 -2.86
C LEU A 337 0.96 -17.35 -2.32
N ILE A 338 0.46 -16.63 -1.30
CA ILE A 338 1.17 -15.50 -0.70
C ILE A 338 2.38 -16.01 0.08
N ALA A 339 2.21 -17.07 0.87
CA ALA A 339 3.31 -17.66 1.65
C ALA A 339 4.43 -18.19 0.74
N TRP A 340 4.10 -18.88 -0.36
CA TRP A 340 5.06 -19.29 -1.39
C TRP A 340 5.82 -18.09 -1.97
N SER A 341 5.09 -17.05 -2.40
CA SER A 341 5.71 -15.85 -2.98
C SER A 341 6.63 -15.12 -2.01
N VAL A 342 6.25 -15.06 -0.73
CA VAL A 342 7.08 -14.46 0.32
C VAL A 342 8.34 -15.29 0.55
N MET A 343 8.26 -16.63 0.62
CA MET A 343 9.44 -17.46 0.84
C MET A 343 10.43 -17.38 -0.32
N ILE A 344 9.92 -17.36 -1.56
CA ILE A 344 10.73 -17.12 -2.76
C ILE A 344 11.41 -15.74 -2.69
N SER A 345 10.68 -14.71 -2.25
CA SER A 345 11.24 -13.36 -2.08
C SER A 345 12.31 -13.30 -0.99
N VAL A 346 12.14 -14.02 0.12
CA VAL A 346 13.14 -14.14 1.20
C VAL A 346 14.46 -14.67 0.63
N TYR A 347 14.41 -15.76 -0.11
CA TYR A 347 15.62 -16.33 -0.73
C TYR A 347 16.21 -15.46 -1.83
N ALA A 348 15.36 -14.81 -2.65
CA ALA A 348 15.81 -13.94 -3.73
C ALA A 348 16.59 -12.71 -3.23
N GLN A 349 16.25 -12.20 -2.06
CA GLN A 349 16.91 -11.05 -1.42
C GLN A 349 18.02 -11.45 -0.45
N GLY A 350 18.09 -12.72 -0.10
CA GLY A 350 18.99 -13.24 0.89
C GLY A 350 20.35 -13.66 0.33
N ARG A 351 21.08 -14.45 1.13
CA ARG A 351 22.43 -14.93 0.78
C ARG A 351 22.42 -16.12 -0.20
N ASN A 352 21.29 -16.84 -0.25
CA ASN A 352 21.14 -18.07 -1.03
C ASN A 352 20.04 -17.96 -2.09
N PRO A 353 20.20 -17.11 -3.12
CA PRO A 353 19.14 -16.89 -4.12
C PRO A 353 18.83 -18.15 -4.96
N HIS A 354 19.71 -19.15 -5.00
CA HIS A 354 19.43 -20.44 -5.65
C HIS A 354 18.24 -21.18 -5.01
N ASN A 355 18.07 -21.07 -3.70
CA ASN A 355 16.96 -21.70 -2.98
C ASN A 355 15.59 -21.17 -3.43
N ALA A 356 15.53 -19.98 -4.02
CA ALA A 356 14.29 -19.45 -4.61
C ALA A 356 13.75 -20.34 -5.74
N PHE A 357 14.66 -20.89 -6.57
CA PHE A 357 14.28 -21.79 -7.67
C PHE A 357 13.84 -23.18 -7.16
N ASP A 358 14.48 -23.68 -6.11
CA ASP A 358 14.07 -24.95 -5.52
C ASP A 358 12.71 -24.81 -4.81
N THR A 359 12.46 -23.67 -4.20
CA THR A 359 11.14 -23.34 -3.64
C THR A 359 10.07 -23.20 -4.73
N LEU A 360 10.41 -22.64 -5.91
CA LEU A 360 9.52 -22.62 -7.06
C LEU A 360 9.16 -24.05 -7.54
N LYS A 361 10.14 -24.96 -7.61
CA LYS A 361 9.89 -26.36 -7.97
C LYS A 361 8.94 -27.04 -6.98
N GLN A 362 9.14 -26.79 -5.67
CA GLN A 362 8.25 -27.30 -4.61
C GLN A 362 6.82 -26.75 -4.79
N MET A 363 6.66 -25.43 -5.02
CA MET A 363 5.39 -24.79 -5.27
C MET A 363 4.66 -25.43 -6.47
N GLN A 364 5.36 -25.66 -7.58
CA GLN A 364 4.81 -26.30 -8.78
C GLN A 364 4.44 -27.77 -8.55
N SER A 365 5.21 -28.50 -7.73
CA SER A 365 4.88 -29.90 -7.35
C SER A 365 3.58 -30.00 -6.54
N MET A 366 3.21 -28.92 -5.85
CA MET A 366 1.92 -28.78 -5.12
C MET A 366 0.78 -28.25 -6.01
N ASN A 367 0.98 -28.17 -7.32
CA ASN A 367 0.02 -27.63 -8.29
C ASN A 367 -0.31 -26.14 -8.12
N GLU A 368 0.49 -25.40 -7.35
CA GLU A 368 0.32 -23.95 -7.19
C GLU A 368 1.01 -23.21 -8.34
N LYS A 369 0.31 -22.24 -8.93
CA LYS A 369 0.83 -21.46 -10.05
C LYS A 369 1.51 -20.18 -9.57
N PRO A 370 2.74 -19.89 -10.06
CA PRO A 370 3.40 -18.63 -9.73
C PRO A 370 2.57 -17.43 -10.17
N ASN A 371 2.52 -16.39 -9.34
CA ASN A 371 1.93 -15.11 -9.68
C ASN A 371 3.00 -14.10 -10.10
N GLU A 372 2.58 -12.88 -10.43
CA GLU A 372 3.46 -11.78 -10.84
C GLU A 372 4.55 -11.48 -9.82
N ILE A 373 4.21 -11.47 -8.52
CA ILE A 373 5.16 -11.20 -7.42
C ILE A 373 6.21 -12.29 -7.34
N THR A 374 5.82 -13.56 -7.53
CA THR A 374 6.74 -14.69 -7.60
C THR A 374 7.75 -14.51 -8.72
N PHE A 375 7.30 -14.16 -9.93
CA PHE A 375 8.20 -13.95 -11.08
C PHE A 375 9.15 -12.78 -10.86
N VAL A 376 8.68 -11.66 -10.30
CA VAL A 376 9.54 -10.52 -9.94
C VAL A 376 10.64 -10.96 -8.97
N SER A 377 10.30 -11.72 -7.94
CA SER A 377 11.29 -12.22 -6.97
C SER A 377 12.31 -13.16 -7.62
N LEU A 378 11.87 -14.04 -8.53
CA LEU A 378 12.77 -14.93 -9.30
C LEU A 378 13.71 -14.14 -10.23
N LEU A 379 13.22 -13.10 -10.90
CA LEU A 379 14.05 -12.23 -11.73
C LEU A 379 15.09 -11.47 -10.88
N GLN A 380 14.72 -11.06 -9.66
CA GLN A 380 15.67 -10.49 -8.71
C GLN A 380 16.74 -11.50 -8.29
N ALA A 381 16.35 -12.76 -8.04
CA ALA A 381 17.29 -13.86 -7.76
C ALA A 381 18.25 -14.09 -8.93
N CYS A 382 17.76 -14.11 -10.18
CA CYS A 382 18.61 -14.20 -11.38
C CYS A 382 19.64 -13.07 -11.43
N SER A 383 19.18 -11.84 -11.13
CA SER A 383 20.06 -10.66 -11.08
C SER A 383 21.14 -10.77 -9.99
N SER A 384 20.81 -11.35 -8.82
CA SER A 384 21.74 -11.55 -7.70
C SER A 384 22.76 -12.66 -7.96
N ILE A 385 22.34 -13.73 -8.64
CA ILE A 385 23.21 -14.84 -9.07
C ILE A 385 24.12 -14.42 -10.22
N GLY A 386 23.71 -13.45 -11.02
CA GLY A 386 24.38 -13.08 -12.26
C GLY A 386 24.14 -14.06 -13.41
N SER A 387 23.11 -14.92 -13.33
CA SER A 387 22.82 -15.94 -14.34
C SER A 387 21.85 -15.42 -15.40
N GLN A 388 22.36 -15.15 -16.58
CA GLN A 388 21.57 -14.76 -17.74
C GLN A 388 20.62 -15.89 -18.19
N GLU A 389 21.10 -17.15 -18.21
CA GLU A 389 20.33 -18.31 -18.68
C GLU A 389 19.05 -18.52 -17.84
N LEU A 390 19.17 -18.41 -16.52
CA LEU A 390 18.02 -18.46 -15.63
C LEU A 390 17.05 -17.31 -15.89
N GLY A 391 17.56 -16.11 -16.13
CA GLY A 391 16.76 -14.95 -16.47
C GLY A 391 15.96 -15.13 -17.76
N GLU A 392 16.57 -15.65 -18.82
CA GLU A 392 15.90 -15.97 -20.08
C GLU A 392 14.87 -17.09 -19.94
N SER A 393 15.17 -18.12 -19.13
CA SER A 393 14.23 -19.20 -18.81
C SER A 393 12.98 -18.69 -18.09
N ILE A 394 13.15 -17.81 -17.08
CA ILE A 394 12.02 -17.19 -16.37
C ILE A 394 11.25 -16.27 -17.31
N HIS A 395 11.90 -15.51 -18.18
CA HIS A 395 11.22 -14.67 -19.17
C HIS A 395 10.35 -15.51 -20.12
N ALA A 396 10.86 -16.62 -20.63
CA ALA A 396 10.08 -17.56 -21.46
C ALA A 396 8.86 -18.12 -20.68
N HIS A 397 9.02 -18.39 -19.39
CA HIS A 397 7.92 -18.84 -18.53
C HIS A 397 6.85 -17.74 -18.33
N VAL A 398 7.26 -16.50 -18.10
CA VAL A 398 6.36 -15.33 -18.01
C VAL A 398 5.50 -15.20 -19.28
N ILE A 399 6.11 -15.35 -20.47
CA ILE A 399 5.38 -15.33 -21.75
C ILE A 399 4.39 -16.49 -21.81
N LYS A 400 4.82 -17.72 -21.49
CA LYS A 400 3.99 -18.93 -21.54
C LYS A 400 2.75 -18.85 -20.63
N VAL A 401 2.87 -18.21 -19.47
CA VAL A 401 1.76 -18.05 -18.50
C VAL A 401 0.85 -16.88 -18.86
N GLY A 402 1.25 -16.02 -19.80
CA GLY A 402 0.43 -14.90 -20.29
C GLY A 402 0.61 -13.59 -19.51
N TYR A 403 1.67 -13.45 -18.72
CA TYR A 403 2.00 -12.20 -18.00
C TYR A 403 2.86 -11.21 -18.81
N SER A 404 3.05 -11.47 -20.11
CA SER A 404 3.88 -10.62 -21.00
C SER A 404 3.46 -9.16 -21.05
N MET A 405 2.18 -8.84 -20.81
CA MET A 405 1.65 -7.46 -20.83
C MET A 405 1.61 -6.80 -19.45
N ASN A 406 2.12 -7.44 -18.40
CA ASN A 406 2.18 -6.86 -17.06
C ASN A 406 3.32 -5.83 -16.96
N ALA A 407 3.01 -4.55 -16.78
CA ALA A 407 3.97 -3.44 -16.75
C ALA A 407 5.04 -3.61 -15.67
N TYR A 408 4.67 -4.17 -14.51
CA TYR A 408 5.61 -4.39 -13.40
C TYR A 408 6.64 -5.47 -13.71
N LEU A 409 6.22 -6.57 -14.35
CA LEU A 409 7.14 -7.61 -14.83
C LEU A 409 8.02 -7.13 -15.98
N GLN A 410 7.45 -6.38 -16.93
CA GLN A 410 8.20 -5.81 -18.05
C GLN A 410 9.30 -4.88 -17.55
N SER A 411 9.01 -3.99 -16.60
CA SER A 411 10.03 -3.10 -16.02
C SER A 411 11.15 -3.86 -15.31
N THR A 412 10.80 -4.96 -14.62
CA THR A 412 11.80 -5.83 -13.96
C THR A 412 12.67 -6.59 -14.99
N LEU A 413 12.08 -7.04 -16.08
CA LEU A 413 12.81 -7.67 -17.20
C LEU A 413 13.75 -6.67 -17.89
N ILE A 414 13.32 -5.43 -18.11
CA ILE A 414 14.18 -4.36 -18.64
C ILE A 414 15.38 -4.16 -17.71
N ASP A 415 15.16 -4.01 -16.40
CA ASP A 415 16.25 -3.86 -15.41
C ASP A 415 17.20 -5.06 -15.44
N LEU A 416 16.68 -6.29 -15.54
CA LEU A 416 17.48 -7.51 -15.63
C LEU A 416 18.37 -7.54 -16.88
N TYR A 417 17.81 -7.33 -18.08
CA TYR A 417 18.58 -7.34 -19.32
C TYR A 417 19.61 -6.23 -19.35
N CYS A 418 19.27 -5.05 -18.84
CA CYS A 418 20.24 -3.94 -18.73
C CYS A 418 21.39 -4.26 -17.77
N LYS A 419 21.13 -4.95 -16.65
CA LYS A 419 22.18 -5.41 -15.72
C LYS A 419 23.13 -6.43 -16.34
N PHE A 420 22.62 -7.28 -17.25
CA PHE A 420 23.44 -8.24 -17.99
C PHE A 420 24.14 -7.62 -19.23
N GLY A 421 24.07 -6.30 -19.41
CA GLY A 421 24.66 -5.63 -20.57
C GLY A 421 23.88 -5.84 -21.89
N ARG A 422 22.70 -6.45 -21.81
CA ARG A 422 21.84 -6.76 -22.97
C ARG A 422 20.88 -5.62 -23.29
N ILE A 423 21.40 -4.41 -23.50
CA ILE A 423 20.59 -3.19 -23.72
C ILE A 423 19.61 -3.35 -24.89
N LYS A 424 20.01 -4.04 -25.97
CA LYS A 424 19.16 -4.22 -27.15
C LYS A 424 17.86 -4.96 -26.81
N GLN A 425 17.95 -6.02 -25.98
CA GLN A 425 16.79 -6.77 -25.52
C GLN A 425 15.93 -5.93 -24.55
N GLY A 426 16.58 -5.22 -23.62
CA GLY A 426 15.89 -4.29 -22.72
C GLY A 426 15.13 -3.22 -23.48
N LYS A 427 15.75 -2.65 -24.54
CA LYS A 427 15.09 -1.66 -25.42
C LYS A 427 13.92 -2.27 -26.19
N ALA A 428 14.08 -3.47 -26.76
CA ALA A 428 12.98 -4.15 -27.49
C ALA A 428 11.76 -4.32 -26.59
N LEU A 429 11.94 -4.82 -25.35
CA LEU A 429 10.85 -4.92 -24.37
C LEU A 429 10.25 -3.56 -24.04
N PHE A 430 11.07 -2.54 -23.85
CA PHE A 430 10.59 -1.18 -23.58
C PHE A 430 9.74 -0.64 -24.75
N ASP A 431 10.15 -0.88 -25.99
CA ASP A 431 9.45 -0.41 -27.19
C ASP A 431 8.09 -1.13 -27.38
N GLU A 432 7.98 -2.41 -26.97
CA GLU A 432 6.76 -3.21 -27.03
C GLU A 432 5.67 -2.74 -26.06
N ILE A 433 6.00 -1.99 -24.99
CA ILE A 433 5.03 -1.51 -24.01
C ILE A 433 4.16 -0.41 -24.64
N PRO A 434 2.81 -0.60 -24.78
CA PRO A 434 1.97 0.39 -25.44
C PRO A 434 1.86 1.69 -24.63
N THR A 435 1.60 1.56 -23.33
CA THR A 435 1.48 2.69 -22.40
C THR A 435 2.55 2.57 -21.32
N LYS A 436 3.57 3.41 -21.43
CA LYS A 436 4.74 3.38 -20.55
C LYS A 436 4.47 4.21 -19.30
N ASP A 437 4.54 3.56 -18.14
CA ASP A 437 4.47 4.23 -16.84
C ASP A 437 5.83 4.82 -16.41
N LEU A 438 5.84 5.55 -15.30
CA LEU A 438 7.07 6.15 -14.75
C LEU A 438 8.14 5.12 -14.39
N ILE A 439 7.73 3.89 -14.04
CA ILE A 439 8.65 2.82 -13.66
C ILE A 439 9.38 2.32 -14.90
N CYS A 440 8.67 2.07 -15.99
CA CYS A 440 9.27 1.66 -17.26
C CYS A 440 10.28 2.70 -17.78
N TRP A 441 9.91 3.99 -17.78
CA TRP A 441 10.80 5.07 -18.20
C TRP A 441 12.05 5.13 -17.32
N SER A 442 11.89 5.09 -15.98
CA SER A 442 13.03 5.17 -15.07
C SER A 442 13.96 3.96 -15.16
N SER A 443 13.40 2.75 -15.37
CA SER A 443 14.19 1.52 -15.55
C SER A 443 15.04 1.58 -16.82
N MET A 444 14.49 2.09 -17.93
CA MET A 444 15.25 2.22 -19.18
C MET A 444 16.33 3.30 -19.11
N ILE A 445 16.02 4.47 -18.52
CA ILE A 445 16.99 5.54 -18.28
C ILE A 445 18.16 5.03 -17.43
N LYS A 446 17.85 4.36 -16.32
CA LYS A 446 18.85 3.75 -15.44
C LYS A 446 19.66 2.69 -16.17
N GLY A 447 19.00 1.85 -16.97
CA GLY A 447 19.63 0.81 -17.77
C GLY A 447 20.66 1.36 -18.77
N TYR A 448 20.32 2.43 -19.47
CA TYR A 448 21.28 3.12 -20.34
C TYR A 448 22.46 3.69 -19.56
N GLY A 449 22.21 4.32 -18.42
CA GLY A 449 23.27 4.84 -17.56
C GLY A 449 24.26 3.76 -17.14
N MET A 450 23.76 2.63 -16.60
CA MET A 450 24.59 1.50 -16.16
C MET A 450 25.50 0.93 -17.25
N ASN A 451 25.10 1.07 -18.51
CA ASN A 451 25.83 0.56 -19.66
C ASN A 451 26.65 1.65 -20.41
N GLY A 452 26.84 2.82 -19.79
CA GLY A 452 27.66 3.89 -20.37
C GLY A 452 27.00 4.65 -21.53
N CYS A 453 25.71 4.46 -21.77
CA CYS A 453 24.96 5.10 -22.86
C CYS A 453 24.19 6.35 -22.34
N GLY A 454 24.92 7.33 -21.80
CA GLY A 454 24.34 8.51 -21.17
C GLY A 454 23.54 9.39 -22.12
N THR A 455 23.94 9.51 -23.38
CA THR A 455 23.21 10.28 -24.41
C THR A 455 21.84 9.68 -24.70
N GLU A 456 21.75 8.35 -24.77
CA GLU A 456 20.48 7.62 -24.92
C GLU A 456 19.59 7.73 -23.68
N ALA A 457 20.19 7.76 -22.48
CA ALA A 457 19.45 8.01 -21.26
C ALA A 457 18.76 9.38 -21.27
N LEU A 458 19.50 10.43 -21.65
CA LEU A 458 18.94 11.79 -21.76
C LEU A 458 17.93 11.92 -22.90
N LYS A 459 18.15 11.26 -24.04
CA LYS A 459 17.16 11.20 -25.13
C LYS A 459 15.87 10.50 -24.69
N THR A 460 16.00 9.43 -23.92
CA THR A 460 14.85 8.72 -23.37
C THR A 460 14.04 9.60 -22.40
N LEU A 461 14.71 10.41 -21.59
CA LEU A 461 14.06 11.42 -20.75
C LEU A 461 13.31 12.47 -21.59
N SER A 462 13.94 12.97 -22.68
CA SER A 462 13.26 13.92 -23.58
C SER A 462 12.00 13.31 -24.20
N ASN A 463 12.09 12.07 -24.69
CA ASN A 463 10.94 11.35 -25.24
C ASN A 463 9.80 11.17 -24.21
N MET A 464 10.15 10.89 -22.94
CA MET A 464 9.17 10.81 -21.85
C MET A 464 8.42 12.14 -21.66
N LEU A 465 9.16 13.25 -21.68
CA LEU A 465 8.59 14.60 -21.54
C LEU A 465 7.71 14.97 -22.75
N ASP A 466 8.12 14.60 -23.95
CA ASP A 466 7.38 14.81 -25.20
C ASP A 466 6.06 14.01 -25.21
N CYS A 467 6.03 12.83 -24.55
CA CYS A 467 4.81 12.06 -24.31
C CYS A 467 3.91 12.66 -23.22
N GLY A 468 4.25 13.81 -22.65
CA GLY A 468 3.48 14.48 -21.61
C GLY A 468 3.57 13.84 -20.22
N VAL A 469 4.47 12.87 -20.02
CA VAL A 469 4.66 12.20 -18.73
C VAL A 469 5.52 13.09 -17.82
N LYS A 470 4.96 13.52 -16.69
CA LYS A 470 5.68 14.34 -15.72
C LYS A 470 6.68 13.51 -14.92
N PRO A 471 7.95 13.93 -14.83
CA PRO A 471 8.96 13.24 -14.04
C PRO A 471 8.65 13.37 -12.54
N ASN A 472 9.02 12.34 -11.77
CA ASN A 472 9.00 12.34 -10.32
C ASN A 472 10.43 12.31 -9.75
N ASP A 473 10.57 12.25 -8.44
CA ASP A 473 11.86 12.16 -7.75
C ASP A 473 12.69 10.93 -8.20
N ILE A 474 12.04 9.78 -8.44
CA ILE A 474 12.73 8.53 -8.87
C ILE A 474 13.34 8.68 -10.28
N VAL A 475 12.63 9.30 -11.21
CA VAL A 475 13.16 9.56 -12.56
C VAL A 475 14.40 10.46 -12.48
N PHE A 476 14.37 11.50 -11.65
CA PHE A 476 15.54 12.37 -11.47
C PHE A 476 16.73 11.63 -10.84
N ILE A 477 16.51 10.72 -9.88
CA ILE A 477 17.58 9.86 -9.37
C ILE A 477 18.20 9.03 -10.51
N SER A 478 17.37 8.44 -11.37
CA SER A 478 17.84 7.63 -12.51
C SER A 478 18.64 8.46 -13.51
N VAL A 479 18.19 9.68 -13.83
CA VAL A 479 18.88 10.61 -14.73
C VAL A 479 20.22 11.07 -14.15
N LEU A 480 20.23 11.52 -12.90
CA LEU A 480 21.45 11.99 -12.23
C LEU A 480 22.47 10.86 -12.06
N SER A 481 21.99 9.64 -11.73
CA SER A 481 22.85 8.46 -11.68
C SER A 481 23.44 8.11 -13.05
N ALA A 482 22.65 8.19 -14.13
CA ALA A 482 23.14 7.99 -15.50
C ALA A 482 24.19 9.04 -15.88
N CYS A 483 23.95 10.30 -15.56
CA CYS A 483 24.95 11.37 -15.76
C CYS A 483 26.24 11.09 -14.97
N GLY A 484 26.12 10.61 -13.71
CA GLY A 484 27.28 10.25 -12.89
C GLY A 484 28.10 9.12 -13.47
N GLN A 485 27.46 8.06 -13.91
CA GLN A 485 28.12 6.90 -14.52
C GLN A 485 28.77 7.20 -15.86
N CYS A 486 28.19 8.12 -16.66
CA CYS A 486 28.69 8.50 -17.97
C CYS A 486 29.56 9.77 -17.96
N GLY A 487 29.76 10.39 -16.80
CA GLY A 487 30.56 11.60 -16.64
C GLY A 487 29.99 12.86 -17.31
N LEU A 488 28.67 12.94 -17.47
CA LEU A 488 27.95 14.06 -18.07
C LEU A 488 27.68 15.14 -17.00
N GLU A 489 28.72 15.88 -16.63
CA GLU A 489 28.66 16.83 -15.52
C GLU A 489 27.75 18.01 -15.81
N TYR A 490 27.87 18.63 -16.98
CA TYR A 490 27.08 19.80 -17.34
C TYR A 490 25.58 19.48 -17.34
N GLU A 491 25.19 18.37 -17.94
CA GLU A 491 23.83 17.90 -18.03
C GLU A 491 23.30 17.53 -16.64
N GLY A 492 24.10 16.83 -15.82
CA GLY A 492 23.73 16.47 -14.46
C GLY A 492 23.42 17.70 -13.58
N ARG A 493 24.28 18.73 -13.64
CA ARG A 493 24.04 20.01 -12.93
C ARG A 493 22.80 20.71 -13.46
N SER A 494 22.60 20.76 -14.78
CA SER A 494 21.44 21.37 -15.41
C SER A 494 20.13 20.70 -14.96
N TRP A 495 20.09 19.36 -14.96
CA TRP A 495 18.91 18.61 -14.53
C TRP A 495 18.66 18.74 -13.04
N PHE A 496 19.69 18.74 -12.20
CA PHE A 496 19.55 18.96 -10.76
C PHE A 496 18.92 20.33 -10.45
N HIS A 497 19.32 21.40 -11.15
CA HIS A 497 18.70 22.72 -11.00
C HIS A 497 17.27 22.76 -11.54
N SER A 498 17.04 22.13 -12.67
CA SER A 498 15.72 22.07 -13.31
C SER A 498 14.67 21.37 -12.45
N MET A 499 15.09 20.39 -11.65
CA MET A 499 14.25 19.62 -10.76
C MET A 499 13.42 20.51 -9.81
N ALA A 500 14.06 21.47 -9.17
CA ALA A 500 13.38 22.42 -8.29
C ALA A 500 12.70 23.56 -9.07
N ALA A 501 13.43 24.17 -10.03
CA ALA A 501 12.98 25.38 -10.72
C ALA A 501 11.83 25.14 -11.70
N LYS A 502 11.88 24.04 -12.47
CA LYS A 502 10.90 23.75 -13.53
C LYS A 502 9.81 22.78 -13.10
N TYR A 503 10.17 21.79 -12.28
CA TYR A 503 9.25 20.71 -11.90
C TYR A 503 8.74 20.79 -10.48
N GLY A 504 9.22 21.74 -9.65
CA GLY A 504 8.78 21.95 -8.28
C GLY A 504 9.12 20.78 -7.33
N ILE A 505 10.08 19.93 -7.72
CA ILE A 505 10.48 18.77 -6.93
C ILE A 505 11.65 19.16 -6.03
N THR A 506 11.44 19.16 -4.73
CA THR A 506 12.51 19.45 -3.77
C THR A 506 13.55 18.33 -3.75
N PRO A 507 14.86 18.63 -3.95
CA PRO A 507 15.90 17.65 -3.86
C PRO A 507 15.96 16.96 -2.49
N LYS A 508 15.98 15.64 -2.50
CA LYS A 508 16.10 14.78 -1.32
C LYS A 508 17.53 14.20 -1.25
N LEU A 509 17.87 13.56 -0.13
CA LEU A 509 19.19 12.96 0.12
C LEU A 509 19.72 12.09 -1.05
N PRO A 510 18.92 11.21 -1.71
CA PRO A 510 19.40 10.42 -2.85
C PRO A 510 19.84 11.27 -4.06
N HIS A 511 19.19 12.41 -4.32
CA HIS A 511 19.58 13.30 -5.41
C HIS A 511 20.93 13.96 -5.15
N TYR A 512 21.15 14.40 -3.90
CA TYR A 512 22.45 14.93 -3.46
C TYR A 512 23.54 13.86 -3.55
N ALA A 513 23.23 12.61 -3.18
CA ALA A 513 24.17 11.50 -3.30
C ALA A 513 24.60 11.26 -4.75
N CYS A 514 23.66 11.30 -5.72
CA CYS A 514 24.00 11.20 -7.14
C CYS A 514 24.89 12.34 -7.63
N MET A 515 24.64 13.57 -7.16
CA MET A 515 25.49 14.71 -7.55
C MET A 515 26.89 14.62 -6.93
N VAL A 516 27.01 14.16 -5.69
CA VAL A 516 28.30 13.90 -5.05
C VAL A 516 29.05 12.79 -5.79
N ASP A 517 28.38 11.70 -6.18
CA ASP A 517 28.98 10.63 -6.99
C ASP A 517 29.48 11.16 -8.35
N LEU A 518 28.67 11.99 -9.01
CA LEU A 518 29.04 12.62 -10.29
C LEU A 518 30.34 13.46 -10.16
N LEU A 519 30.39 14.36 -9.18
CA LEU A 519 31.55 15.22 -8.95
C LEU A 519 32.79 14.41 -8.53
N SER A 520 32.57 13.42 -7.67
CA SER A 520 33.60 12.52 -7.18
C SER A 520 34.24 11.72 -8.32
N ARG A 521 33.44 11.13 -9.23
CA ARG A 521 33.96 10.38 -10.41
C ARG A 521 34.72 11.25 -11.39
N ARG A 522 34.45 12.55 -11.38
CA ARG A 522 35.23 13.54 -12.20
C ARG A 522 36.48 14.01 -11.49
N GLY A 523 36.81 13.51 -10.32
CA GLY A 523 37.99 13.90 -9.53
C GLY A 523 37.88 15.26 -8.84
N LYS A 524 36.70 15.87 -8.83
CA LYS A 524 36.44 17.19 -8.24
C LYS A 524 36.04 17.06 -6.75
N ILE A 525 36.94 16.50 -5.92
CA ILE A 525 36.65 16.14 -4.54
C ILE A 525 36.36 17.39 -3.69
N GLU A 526 37.13 18.46 -3.86
CA GLU A 526 36.96 19.72 -3.13
C GLU A 526 35.58 20.33 -3.41
N GLU A 527 35.18 20.35 -4.69
CA GLU A 527 33.88 20.84 -5.10
C GLU A 527 32.74 19.96 -4.59
N ALA A 528 32.94 18.63 -4.57
CA ALA A 528 31.99 17.68 -3.98
C ALA A 528 31.83 17.90 -2.46
N LEU A 529 32.93 18.14 -1.75
CA LEU A 529 32.90 18.44 -0.32
C LEU A 529 32.20 19.78 -0.03
N GLU A 530 32.46 20.80 -0.83
CA GLU A 530 31.78 22.09 -0.74
C GLU A 530 30.27 21.95 -1.01
N PHE A 531 29.91 21.13 -1.99
CA PHE A 531 28.53 20.82 -2.30
C PHE A 531 27.82 20.13 -1.12
N VAL A 532 28.48 19.17 -0.46
CA VAL A 532 27.96 18.50 0.75
C VAL A 532 27.77 19.50 1.91
N ARG A 533 28.70 20.43 2.09
CA ARG A 533 28.59 21.47 3.16
C ARG A 533 27.40 22.42 2.94
N LYS A 534 27.03 22.67 1.67
CA LYS A 534 25.88 23.53 1.29
C LYS A 534 24.54 22.83 1.29
N MET A 535 24.49 21.52 1.54
CA MET A 535 23.23 20.77 1.57
C MET A 535 22.32 21.21 2.72
N PRO A 536 21.01 21.42 2.46
CA PRO A 536 20.04 21.74 3.51
C PRO A 536 19.67 20.52 4.40
N VAL A 537 20.11 19.32 4.00
CA VAL A 537 19.83 18.04 4.66
C VAL A 537 21.14 17.47 5.20
N LYS A 538 21.12 16.89 6.40
CA LYS A 538 22.32 16.26 6.97
C LYS A 538 22.78 15.08 6.10
N PRO A 539 24.08 15.03 5.71
CA PRO A 539 24.64 13.93 4.94
C PRO A 539 24.56 12.60 5.72
N ASP A 540 24.29 11.52 5.01
CA ASP A 540 24.26 10.16 5.54
C ASP A 540 25.59 9.42 5.31
N LYS A 541 25.68 8.20 5.83
CA LYS A 541 26.85 7.32 5.66
C LYS A 541 27.20 7.07 4.17
N ARG A 542 26.19 7.06 3.29
CA ARG A 542 26.36 6.82 1.85
C ARG A 542 27.11 7.95 1.19
N ILE A 543 26.73 9.20 1.47
CA ILE A 543 27.37 10.39 0.90
C ILE A 543 28.84 10.47 1.33
N TRP A 544 29.09 10.30 2.63
CA TRP A 544 30.45 10.29 3.14
C TRP A 544 31.27 9.10 2.61
N GLY A 545 30.66 7.92 2.49
CA GLY A 545 31.28 6.74 1.90
C GLY A 545 31.67 6.93 0.43
N THR A 546 30.83 7.63 -0.36
CA THR A 546 31.14 7.98 -1.76
C THR A 546 32.34 8.91 -1.86
N LEU A 547 32.40 9.96 -1.02
CA LEU A 547 33.56 10.85 -0.95
C LEU A 547 34.83 10.10 -0.54
N LEU A 548 34.74 9.21 0.43
CA LEU A 548 35.87 8.42 0.89
C LEU A 548 36.41 7.49 -0.22
N ALA A 549 35.50 6.81 -0.94
CA ALA A 549 35.87 5.95 -2.07
C ALA A 549 36.59 6.75 -3.17
N CYS A 550 36.16 7.99 -3.38
CA CYS A 550 36.82 8.86 -4.35
C CYS A 550 38.23 9.31 -3.88
N CYS A 551 38.38 9.65 -2.60
CA CYS A 551 39.70 9.96 -2.05
C CYS A 551 40.71 8.84 -2.29
N ARG A 552 40.25 7.59 -2.26
CA ARG A 552 41.08 6.40 -2.57
C ARG A 552 41.49 6.33 -4.03
N SER A 553 40.59 6.62 -4.96
CA SER A 553 40.83 6.43 -6.40
C SER A 553 41.66 7.54 -7.05
N THR A 554 41.69 8.73 -6.44
CA THR A 554 42.32 9.93 -7.03
C THR A 554 43.56 10.41 -6.29
N HIS A 555 44.08 9.67 -5.31
CA HIS A 555 45.16 10.13 -4.39
C HIS A 555 44.88 11.53 -3.82
N GLY A 556 43.59 11.75 -3.42
CA GLY A 556 43.12 13.04 -2.92
C GLY A 556 43.83 13.48 -1.65
N SER A 557 43.63 14.75 -1.26
CA SER A 557 44.21 15.33 -0.07
C SER A 557 43.87 14.49 1.19
N ILE A 558 44.91 14.12 1.95
CA ILE A 558 44.76 13.38 3.20
C ILE A 558 43.84 14.14 4.16
N GLU A 559 43.89 15.47 4.18
CA GLU A 559 43.07 16.30 5.03
C GLU A 559 41.58 16.13 4.76
N ILE A 560 41.19 15.96 3.49
CA ILE A 560 39.80 15.69 3.12
C ILE A 560 39.39 14.28 3.58
N ALA A 561 40.27 13.30 3.42
CA ALA A 561 39.98 11.92 3.85
C ALA A 561 39.85 11.83 5.37
N GLU A 562 40.73 12.51 6.14
CA GLU A 562 40.65 12.61 7.59
C GLU A 562 39.30 13.20 8.02
N PHE A 563 38.91 14.34 7.44
CA PHE A 563 37.64 14.99 7.76
C PHE A 563 36.43 14.08 7.43
N VAL A 564 36.42 13.41 6.27
CA VAL A 564 35.34 12.51 5.86
C VAL A 564 35.23 11.32 6.80
N ILE A 565 36.37 10.75 7.24
CA ILE A 565 36.39 9.62 8.18
C ILE A 565 35.90 10.04 9.55
N GLU A 566 36.29 11.24 10.05
CA GLU A 566 35.73 11.76 11.30
C GLU A 566 34.20 11.81 11.27
N GLN A 567 33.63 12.26 10.17
CA GLN A 567 32.17 12.27 10.00
C GLN A 567 31.57 10.86 9.96
N LEU A 568 32.22 9.90 9.30
CA LEU A 568 31.80 8.51 9.25
C LEU A 568 31.87 7.82 10.62
N VAL A 569 32.96 8.05 11.36
CA VAL A 569 33.13 7.54 12.73
C VAL A 569 32.09 8.13 13.68
N ALA A 570 31.74 9.40 13.50
CA ALA A 570 30.68 10.03 14.31
C ALA A 570 29.30 9.40 14.03
N LEU A 571 29.06 8.94 12.81
CA LEU A 571 27.80 8.28 12.42
C LEU A 571 27.79 6.78 12.75
N ASP A 572 28.96 6.11 12.73
CA ASP A 572 29.10 4.68 13.00
C ASP A 572 30.43 4.36 13.71
N PRO A 573 30.48 4.55 15.03
CA PRO A 573 31.71 4.42 15.82
C PRO A 573 32.26 2.98 15.87
N HIS A 574 31.44 1.97 15.57
CA HIS A 574 31.81 0.56 15.66
C HIS A 574 32.25 -0.08 14.34
N ASN A 575 32.22 0.68 13.24
CA ASN A 575 32.62 0.18 11.93
C ASN A 575 34.14 0.21 11.77
N THR A 576 34.77 -0.94 11.91
CA THR A 576 36.23 -1.13 11.82
C THR A 576 36.82 -0.73 10.46
N SER A 577 36.05 -0.85 9.38
CA SER A 577 36.51 -0.57 8.01
C SER A 577 37.00 0.87 7.85
N HIS A 578 36.40 1.82 8.57
CA HIS A 578 36.78 3.24 8.51
C HIS A 578 38.15 3.50 9.11
N TYR A 579 38.44 2.83 10.23
CA TYR A 579 39.74 2.93 10.93
C TYR A 579 40.86 2.24 10.12
N VAL A 580 40.58 1.07 9.56
CA VAL A 580 41.53 0.33 8.71
C VAL A 580 41.92 1.18 7.50
N PHE A 581 40.91 1.76 6.82
CA PHE A 581 41.16 2.60 5.66
C PHE A 581 42.05 3.82 6.00
N LEU A 582 41.81 4.51 7.12
CA LEU A 582 42.61 5.64 7.53
C LEU A 582 44.05 5.20 7.90
N SER A 583 44.18 4.02 8.53
CA SER A 583 45.50 3.42 8.83
C SER A 583 46.29 3.15 7.56
N ASP A 584 45.66 2.57 6.53
CA ASP A 584 46.29 2.28 5.24
C ASP A 584 46.71 3.58 4.53
N LEU A 585 45.85 4.58 4.55
CA LEU A 585 46.13 5.91 3.97
C LEU A 585 47.31 6.61 4.66
N TYR A 586 47.42 6.53 5.98
CA TYR A 586 48.56 7.05 6.72
C TYR A 586 49.85 6.31 6.42
N ALA A 587 49.77 4.99 6.28
CA ALA A 587 50.91 4.16 5.90
C ALA A 587 51.41 4.48 4.49
N GLU A 588 50.54 4.64 3.52
CA GLU A 588 50.89 5.03 2.15
C GLU A 588 51.61 6.39 2.06
N HIS A 589 51.29 7.32 2.96
CA HIS A 589 51.88 8.66 3.01
C HIS A 589 52.99 8.81 4.05
N GLY A 590 53.46 7.71 4.66
CA GLY A 590 54.57 7.71 5.58
C GLY A 590 54.31 8.36 6.95
N ARG A 591 53.04 8.59 7.33
CA ARG A 591 52.63 9.17 8.63
C ARG A 591 52.52 8.09 9.70
N CYS A 592 53.66 7.54 10.13
CA CYS A 592 53.71 6.45 11.11
C CYS A 592 53.05 6.78 12.48
N GLU A 593 53.17 8.00 12.95
CA GLU A 593 52.51 8.45 14.18
C GLU A 593 50.97 8.38 14.11
N GLY A 594 50.40 8.64 12.94
CA GLY A 594 48.96 8.49 12.70
C GLY A 594 48.47 7.07 12.80
N VAL A 595 49.26 6.12 12.28
CA VAL A 595 48.95 4.67 12.33
C VAL A 595 48.95 4.18 13.79
N GLU A 596 49.95 4.55 14.59
CA GLU A 596 50.04 4.17 16.00
C GLU A 596 48.88 4.74 16.82
N ARG A 597 48.51 6.00 16.55
CA ARG A 597 47.40 6.67 17.24
C ARG A 597 46.05 6.00 16.94
N LEU A 598 45.83 5.58 15.70
CA LEU A 598 44.63 4.85 15.31
C LEU A 598 44.59 3.44 15.91
N ALA A 599 45.71 2.74 15.93
CA ALA A 599 45.81 1.43 16.56
C ALA A 599 45.41 1.46 18.03
N LYS A 600 45.91 2.44 18.79
CA LYS A 600 45.51 2.69 20.19
C LYS A 600 44.01 2.99 20.34
N LEU A 601 43.46 3.81 19.46
CA LEU A 601 42.02 4.13 19.45
C LEU A 601 41.14 2.93 19.15
N MET A 602 41.59 2.02 18.30
CA MET A 602 40.90 0.77 18.02
C MET A 602 40.94 -0.19 19.20
N ASP A 603 42.07 -0.29 19.89
CA ASP A 603 42.21 -1.10 21.09
C ASP A 603 41.38 -0.55 22.26
N GLU A 604 41.34 0.76 22.48
CA GLU A 604 40.48 1.39 23.49
C GLU A 604 38.99 1.17 23.26
N LYS A 605 38.58 1.02 22.00
CA LYS A 605 37.18 0.76 21.63
C LYS A 605 36.85 -0.74 21.45
N GLU A 606 37.73 -1.64 21.82
CA GLU A 606 37.59 -3.11 21.64
C GLU A 606 37.25 -3.52 20.21
N LEU A 607 37.69 -2.75 19.22
CA LEU A 607 37.41 -3.01 17.81
C LEU A 607 38.39 -4.07 17.26
N ARG A 608 37.99 -5.35 17.23
CA ARG A 608 38.80 -6.42 16.62
C ARG A 608 38.91 -6.21 15.11
N LYS A 609 40.14 -6.25 14.58
CA LYS A 609 40.41 -6.36 13.14
C LYS A 609 39.64 -7.58 12.59
N THR A 610 38.60 -7.37 11.83
CA THR A 610 38.07 -8.42 10.95
C THR A 610 39.09 -8.60 9.83
N LEU A 611 39.95 -9.61 9.96
CA LEU A 611 40.85 -10.02 8.89
C LEU A 611 40.01 -10.38 7.65
N GLY A 612 40.21 -9.62 6.63
CA GLY A 612 40.01 -9.79 5.22
C GLY A 612 38.98 -10.80 4.71
N ALA A 613 37.96 -10.28 4.03
CA ALA A 613 37.56 -10.87 2.75
C ALA A 613 38.10 -9.96 1.67
N ALA A 614 39.13 -10.43 0.99
CA ALA A 614 39.66 -9.90 -0.24
C ALA A 614 38.64 -10.02 -1.38
#